data_2a30b14e85ed3193935ae9c756e3f355
#
_entry.id   2a30b14e85ed3193935ae9c756e3f355
#
_cell.length_a   1.000
_cell.length_b   1.000
_cell.length_c   1.000
_cell.angle_alpha   90.00
_cell.angle_beta   90.00
_cell.angle_gamma   90.00
#
_symmetry.space_group_name_H-M   'P 1'
#
loop_
_entity.id
_entity.type
_entity.pdbx_description
1 polymer ?
#
loop_
_entity_poly.entity_id
_entity_poly.type
_entity_poly.pdbx_seq_one_letter_code
_entity_poly.pdbx_strand_id
1 'polypeptide(L)'
;MRLTALTADAVKIAGSALHPQGTLSLDPYCAKLRFAWGRGEMSAGKSDKTEEGKMDLLVPVAAGAEGVVKRQLLSLGYPKAPAFDGRIQLSGDWRDVARLNLFLRSGERVLVRLAKFPAVTFDELYDGFYSLPWEDWLRVDSRILMDGKSAGSRLAAVKAAGGVAKKAIIRRLADKLAPGRKTFDESGARTIVDFSVLRDVVTVSVDTSGEGLHKRGYRDLAYTAPLKETLAATLIDLSLWHPDADPEKPFADPFCGSGTLPIEAAMEGLHNPPGLRRRFDFENWAFVPADAMARTREEGEDGILRDRRLHIFASDISPEAVSVARRHAKRAGVGDRISFSVSDVRDFSARGEYGAIVCNPPYGERLFGAVEVRALWAAFGPAYRALP
;
A
#
# COMPACT_ATOMS: atom_id res chain seq x y z
N MET A 1 -13.52 4.05 -27.28
CA MET A 1 -13.27 3.07 -26.21
C MET A 1 -11.77 2.96 -25.96
N ARG A 2 -11.27 3.42 -24.82
CA ARG A 2 -9.83 3.42 -24.49
C ARG A 2 -9.53 2.18 -23.65
N LEU A 3 -8.62 1.34 -24.14
CA LEU A 3 -8.09 0.18 -23.44
C LEU A 3 -7.25 0.66 -22.25
N THR A 4 -7.57 0.22 -21.05
CA THR A 4 -6.68 0.30 -19.89
C THR A 4 -6.47 -1.13 -19.34
N ALA A 5 -5.80 -1.98 -20.15
CA ALA A 5 -5.19 -3.19 -19.60
C ALA A 5 -3.80 -2.77 -19.07
N LEU A 6 -3.73 -2.45 -17.79
CA LEU A 6 -2.46 -2.20 -17.11
C LEU A 6 -2.00 -3.51 -16.48
N THR A 7 -0.97 -4.12 -17.05
CA THR A 7 -0.23 -5.22 -16.40
C THR A 7 0.75 -4.64 -15.39
N ALA A 8 1.17 -5.42 -14.41
CA ALA A 8 2.16 -5.01 -13.40
C ALA A 8 3.48 -4.48 -14.02
N ASP A 9 3.79 -4.85 -15.26
CA ASP A 9 4.92 -4.35 -16.03
C ASP A 9 4.66 -3.01 -16.72
N ALA A 10 3.42 -2.62 -16.96
CA ALA A 10 3.10 -1.31 -17.54
C ALA A 10 3.52 -0.14 -16.62
N VAL A 11 3.60 -0.40 -15.33
CA VAL A 11 4.13 0.57 -14.34
C VAL A 11 5.66 0.71 -14.47
N LYS A 12 6.37 -0.32 -14.99
CA LYS A 12 7.82 -0.27 -15.28
C LYS A 12 8.15 0.34 -16.64
N ILE A 13 7.26 0.22 -17.63
CA ILE A 13 7.50 0.63 -19.02
C ILE A 13 7.38 2.16 -19.20
N ALA A 14 6.71 2.88 -18.32
CA ALA A 14 6.67 4.34 -18.36
C ALA A 14 8.04 5.02 -18.12
N GLY A 15 9.07 4.26 -17.76
CA GLY A 15 10.43 4.76 -17.47
C GLY A 15 11.50 4.49 -18.54
N SER A 16 11.23 3.67 -19.57
CA SER A 16 12.26 3.33 -20.56
C SER A 16 11.68 2.88 -21.91
N ALA A 17 11.31 3.82 -22.77
CA ALA A 17 11.23 3.58 -24.21
C ALA A 17 11.48 4.89 -24.97
N LEU A 18 12.73 5.15 -25.28
CA LEU A 18 13.14 6.00 -26.39
C LEU A 18 13.30 5.12 -27.62
N HIS A 19 12.38 5.26 -28.61
CA HIS A 19 12.64 4.83 -29.96
C HIS A 19 12.42 6.01 -30.93
N PRO A 20 13.30 6.25 -31.88
CA PRO A 20 13.23 7.41 -32.77
C PRO A 20 12.22 7.18 -33.89
N GLN A 21 11.43 8.20 -34.16
CA GLN A 21 10.46 8.34 -35.26
C GLN A 21 9.04 7.81 -34.96
N GLY A 22 8.21 8.75 -34.51
CA GLY A 22 6.76 8.61 -34.46
C GLY A 22 6.14 9.75 -33.66
N THR A 23 5.62 10.77 -34.32
CA THR A 23 4.89 11.88 -33.72
C THR A 23 3.60 11.37 -33.08
N LEU A 24 3.56 11.30 -31.75
CA LEU A 24 2.34 11.16 -30.98
C LEU A 24 1.97 12.53 -30.38
N SER A 25 0.83 13.04 -30.79
CA SER A 25 0.20 14.22 -30.22
C SER A 25 -0.12 13.96 -28.75
N LEU A 26 0.60 14.61 -27.85
CA LEU A 26 0.38 14.59 -26.42
C LEU A 26 -0.68 15.63 -26.04
N ASP A 27 -1.67 15.16 -25.27
CA ASP A 27 -2.70 15.94 -24.59
C ASP A 27 -2.07 17.14 -23.82
N PRO A 28 -2.63 18.36 -23.87
CA PRO A 28 -2.06 19.58 -23.26
C PRO A 28 -1.87 19.52 -21.75
N TYR A 29 -2.39 18.50 -21.07
CA TYR A 29 -2.25 18.32 -19.62
C TYR A 29 -0.89 17.75 -19.18
N CYS A 30 -0.13 17.10 -20.08
CA CYS A 30 1.22 16.57 -19.77
C CYS A 30 2.37 17.58 -19.96
N ALA A 31 2.12 18.73 -20.55
CA ALA A 31 3.20 19.67 -20.94
C ALA A 31 3.69 20.61 -19.80
N LYS A 32 3.12 20.53 -18.57
CA LYS A 32 3.48 21.42 -17.44
C LYS A 32 4.35 20.79 -16.34
N LEU A 33 4.83 19.58 -16.49
CA LEU A 33 5.79 18.98 -15.56
C LEU A 33 7.24 19.12 -16.10
N ARG A 34 7.72 20.32 -16.29
CA ARG A 34 9.15 20.58 -16.34
C ARG A 34 9.68 20.66 -14.92
N PHE A 35 10.46 19.66 -14.54
CA PHE A 35 11.24 19.67 -13.31
C PHE A 35 12.21 20.84 -13.29
N ALA A 36 11.93 21.85 -12.49
CA ALA A 36 12.92 22.83 -12.08
C ALA A 36 13.77 22.22 -10.95
N TRP A 37 14.95 21.74 -11.27
CA TRP A 37 16.00 21.45 -10.30
C TRP A 37 16.59 22.77 -9.81
N GLY A 38 15.97 23.36 -8.78
CA GLY A 38 16.56 24.45 -8.01
C GLY A 38 17.54 23.86 -6.99
N ARG A 39 18.78 24.30 -7.01
CA ARG A 39 19.73 24.13 -5.91
C ARG A 39 19.17 24.92 -4.71
N GLY A 40 18.48 24.24 -3.81
CA GLY A 40 18.09 24.78 -2.53
C GLY A 40 19.21 24.57 -1.53
N GLU A 41 19.69 25.65 -0.98
CA GLU A 41 20.66 25.71 0.12
C GLU A 41 20.13 24.90 1.33
N MET A 42 21.02 24.07 1.88
CA MET A 42 20.73 23.29 3.09
C MET A 42 20.75 24.25 4.30
N SER A 43 19.61 24.74 4.71
CA SER A 43 19.43 25.22 6.06
C SER A 43 19.14 24.02 6.97
N ALA A 44 19.92 23.87 8.05
CA ALA A 44 19.60 22.97 9.15
C ALA A 44 18.25 23.41 9.70
N GLY A 45 17.16 22.78 9.19
CA GLY A 45 15.81 23.16 9.50
C GLY A 45 15.48 22.88 10.96
N LYS A 46 15.26 23.93 11.71
CA LYS A 46 14.42 23.88 12.91
C LYS A 46 13.16 23.10 12.54
N SER A 47 12.76 22.14 13.39
CA SER A 47 11.49 21.44 13.25
C SER A 47 10.40 22.51 13.06
N ASP A 48 9.73 22.48 11.90
CA ASP A 48 8.49 23.25 11.76
C ASP A 48 7.63 22.90 12.97
N LYS A 49 7.13 23.92 13.66
CA LYS A 49 6.23 23.76 14.80
C LYS A 49 5.01 22.99 14.28
N THR A 50 5.00 21.67 14.51
CA THR A 50 3.77 20.89 14.39
C THR A 50 2.76 21.50 15.34
N GLU A 51 1.53 21.68 14.90
CA GLU A 51 0.43 22.09 15.81
C GLU A 51 0.46 21.17 17.03
N GLU A 52 0.27 21.73 18.20
CA GLU A 52 0.43 21.04 19.48
C GLU A 52 -0.34 19.69 19.47
N GLY A 53 0.38 18.57 19.64
CA GLY A 53 -0.20 17.22 19.65
C GLY A 53 -0.22 16.47 18.31
N LYS A 54 0.20 17.07 17.18
CA LYS A 54 0.26 16.37 15.88
C LYS A 54 1.63 15.75 15.62
N MET A 55 1.60 14.55 15.01
CA MET A 55 2.75 13.78 14.59
C MET A 55 2.96 13.94 13.09
N ASP A 56 4.18 13.71 12.65
CA ASP A 56 4.55 13.67 11.25
C ASP A 56 4.37 12.25 10.71
N LEU A 57 3.38 12.06 9.86
CA LEU A 57 2.98 10.76 9.32
C LEU A 57 3.54 10.58 7.92
N LEU A 58 4.04 9.37 7.65
CA LEU A 58 4.51 8.96 6.34
C LEU A 58 3.72 7.73 5.85
N VAL A 59 3.25 7.79 4.62
CA VAL A 59 2.62 6.66 3.93
C VAL A 59 3.51 6.26 2.76
N PRO A 60 4.29 5.18 2.87
CA PRO A 60 4.98 4.60 1.73
C PRO A 60 3.98 4.12 0.68
N VAL A 61 4.28 4.34 -0.59
CA VAL A 61 3.44 3.97 -1.72
C VAL A 61 4.25 3.23 -2.79
N ALA A 62 3.59 2.39 -3.57
CA ALA A 62 4.22 1.80 -4.75
C ALA A 62 4.54 2.89 -5.77
N ALA A 63 5.66 2.73 -6.50
CA ALA A 63 6.05 3.69 -7.54
C ALA A 63 4.94 3.89 -8.56
N GLY A 64 4.55 5.15 -8.78
CA GLY A 64 3.46 5.54 -9.67
C GLY A 64 2.06 5.53 -9.04
N ALA A 65 1.91 5.07 -7.79
CA ALA A 65 0.64 5.07 -7.06
C ALA A 65 0.40 6.36 -6.24
N GLU A 66 1.35 7.30 -6.24
CA GLU A 66 1.28 8.52 -5.43
C GLU A 66 0.00 9.34 -5.71
N GLY A 67 -0.39 9.44 -6.99
CA GLY A 67 -1.60 10.15 -7.40
C GLY A 67 -2.87 9.49 -6.88
N VAL A 68 -2.92 8.15 -6.88
CA VAL A 68 -4.03 7.37 -6.35
C VAL A 68 -4.18 7.57 -4.85
N VAL A 69 -3.08 7.39 -4.09
CA VAL A 69 -3.12 7.55 -2.63
C VAL A 69 -3.45 9.00 -2.24
N LYS A 70 -3.00 10.00 -3.00
CA LYS A 70 -3.41 11.40 -2.78
C LYS A 70 -4.92 11.61 -2.95
N ARG A 71 -5.55 11.00 -3.97
CA ARG A 71 -7.02 11.07 -4.12
C ARG A 71 -7.73 10.42 -2.94
N GLN A 72 -7.26 9.24 -2.51
CA GLN A 72 -7.80 8.55 -1.33
C GLN A 72 -7.66 9.42 -0.06
N LEU A 73 -6.51 10.05 0.15
CA LEU A 73 -6.30 10.96 1.27
C LEU A 73 -7.21 12.20 1.19
N LEU A 74 -7.40 12.77 0.00
CA LEU A 74 -8.31 13.90 -0.19
C LEU A 74 -9.76 13.50 0.18
N SER A 75 -10.23 12.34 -0.25
CA SER A 75 -11.57 11.83 0.10
C SER A 75 -11.72 11.53 1.59
N LEU A 76 -10.63 11.18 2.27
CA LEU A 76 -10.60 10.98 3.72
C LEU A 76 -10.46 12.30 4.52
N GLY A 77 -10.39 13.45 3.85
CA GLY A 77 -10.31 14.76 4.51
C GLY A 77 -8.88 15.30 4.69
N TYR A 78 -7.87 14.74 4.02
CA TYR A 78 -6.47 15.18 4.10
C TYR A 78 -6.02 15.89 2.79
N PRO A 79 -6.39 17.16 2.57
CA PRO A 79 -6.08 17.87 1.32
C PRO A 79 -4.60 18.23 1.16
N LYS A 80 -3.86 18.34 2.27
CA LYS A 80 -2.45 18.70 2.30
C LYS A 80 -1.58 17.46 2.53
N ALA A 81 -1.28 16.73 1.46
CA ALA A 81 -0.51 15.48 1.50
C ALA A 81 0.54 15.46 0.39
N PRO A 82 1.67 16.20 0.52
CA PRO A 82 2.75 16.20 -0.47
C PRO A 82 3.41 14.82 -0.59
N ALA A 83 3.85 14.49 -1.80
CA ALA A 83 4.60 13.25 -2.08
C ALA A 83 6.09 13.55 -2.21
N PHE A 84 6.92 12.70 -1.60
CA PHE A 84 8.38 12.75 -1.64
C PHE A 84 8.95 11.34 -1.69
N ASP A 85 9.81 11.04 -2.66
CA ASP A 85 10.61 9.80 -2.72
C ASP A 85 9.76 8.52 -2.49
N GLY A 86 8.60 8.39 -3.15
CA GLY A 86 7.71 7.23 -3.01
C GLY A 86 6.99 7.16 -1.65
N ARG A 87 6.85 8.30 -0.96
CA ARG A 87 6.09 8.44 0.30
C ARG A 87 5.19 9.66 0.22
N ILE A 88 4.08 9.60 0.91
CA ILE A 88 3.23 10.77 1.15
C ILE A 88 3.39 11.18 2.60
N GLN A 89 3.57 12.48 2.82
CA GLN A 89 3.71 13.07 4.14
C GLN A 89 2.45 13.83 4.52
N LEU A 90 2.02 13.71 5.76
CA LEU A 90 0.91 14.48 6.33
C LEU A 90 1.12 14.64 7.84
N SER A 91 0.37 15.55 8.44
CA SER A 91 0.37 15.77 9.90
C SER A 91 -0.93 15.24 10.47
N GLY A 92 -0.87 14.52 11.59
CA GLY A 92 -2.05 13.95 12.23
C GLY A 92 -1.81 13.45 13.64
N ASP A 93 -2.88 13.11 14.33
CA ASP A 93 -2.89 12.51 15.67
C ASP A 93 -3.13 10.98 15.63
N TRP A 94 -3.36 10.35 16.79
CA TRP A 94 -3.62 8.92 16.88
C TRP A 94 -4.95 8.50 16.21
N ARG A 95 -5.92 9.39 16.14
CA ARG A 95 -7.17 9.15 15.40
C ARG A 95 -6.90 9.13 13.90
N ASP A 96 -6.05 10.03 13.41
CA ASP A 96 -5.62 10.03 12.02
C ASP A 96 -4.82 8.77 11.68
N VAL A 97 -3.92 8.33 12.57
CA VAL A 97 -3.21 7.03 12.43
C VAL A 97 -4.19 5.87 12.31
N ALA A 98 -5.22 5.82 13.16
CA ALA A 98 -6.27 4.80 13.10
C ALA A 98 -7.03 4.85 11.77
N ARG A 99 -7.46 6.04 11.33
CA ARG A 99 -8.20 6.25 10.07
C ARG A 99 -7.38 5.84 8.85
N LEU A 100 -6.12 6.24 8.79
CA LEU A 100 -5.23 5.89 7.69
C LEU A 100 -5.00 4.38 7.61
N ASN A 101 -4.74 3.72 8.73
CA ASN A 101 -4.59 2.27 8.78
C ASN A 101 -5.87 1.52 8.37
N LEU A 102 -7.04 2.03 8.75
CA LEU A 102 -8.31 1.39 8.47
C LEU A 102 -8.75 1.58 7.01
N PHE A 103 -8.65 2.80 6.47
CA PHE A 103 -9.32 3.19 5.22
C PHE A 103 -8.41 3.22 4.00
N LEU A 104 -7.07 3.35 4.13
CA LEU A 104 -6.19 3.40 2.97
C LEU A 104 -6.17 2.09 2.21
N ARG A 105 -6.52 2.16 0.91
CA ARG A 105 -6.56 1.01 0.01
C ARG A 105 -5.23 0.76 -0.68
N SER A 106 -4.52 1.82 -1.09
CA SER A 106 -3.32 1.75 -1.93
C SER A 106 -2.03 2.13 -1.20
N GLY A 107 -2.08 2.60 0.06
CA GLY A 107 -0.92 2.81 0.91
C GLY A 107 -0.33 1.48 1.39
N GLU A 108 1.00 1.42 1.54
CA GLU A 108 1.68 0.21 1.97
C GLU A 108 1.73 0.06 3.50
N ARG A 109 1.90 1.18 4.22
CA ARG A 109 1.99 1.29 5.69
C ARG A 109 1.63 2.69 6.14
N VAL A 110 1.44 2.86 7.43
CA VAL A 110 1.36 4.17 8.11
C VAL A 110 2.48 4.24 9.13
N LEU A 111 3.41 5.17 8.93
CA LEU A 111 4.59 5.36 9.76
C LEU A 111 4.51 6.69 10.49
N VAL A 112 4.98 6.75 11.73
CA VAL A 112 5.21 8.01 12.46
C VAL A 112 6.69 8.33 12.36
N ARG A 113 7.06 9.45 11.73
CA ARG A 113 8.44 9.89 11.62
C ARG A 113 8.90 10.51 12.92
N LEU A 114 9.97 9.98 13.49
CA LEU A 114 10.58 10.48 14.73
C LEU A 114 11.67 11.50 14.46
N ALA A 115 12.50 11.23 13.42
CA ALA A 115 13.65 12.08 13.15
C ALA A 115 14.13 11.97 11.69
N LYS A 116 14.93 12.98 11.32
CA LYS A 116 15.73 12.99 10.11
C LYS A 116 17.08 13.63 10.42
N PHE A 117 18.18 12.92 10.16
CA PHE A 117 19.53 13.41 10.43
C PHE A 117 20.56 12.84 9.44
N PRO A 118 21.70 13.53 9.19
CA PRO A 118 22.76 13.00 8.38
C PRO A 118 23.56 11.92 9.14
N ALA A 119 24.00 10.86 8.45
CA ALA A 119 24.96 9.91 8.97
C ALA A 119 25.71 9.23 7.84
N VAL A 120 27.03 9.27 7.87
CA VAL A 120 27.93 8.64 6.92
C VAL A 120 28.78 7.51 7.55
N THR A 121 28.76 7.43 8.89
CA THR A 121 29.45 6.42 9.70
C THR A 121 28.47 5.69 10.61
N PHE A 122 28.87 4.52 11.11
CA PHE A 122 28.08 3.78 12.09
C PHE A 122 28.01 4.48 13.46
N ASP A 123 29.03 5.26 13.81
CA ASP A 123 29.05 6.04 15.05
C ASP A 123 28.02 7.17 14.97
N GLU A 124 28.00 7.94 13.88
CA GLU A 124 26.98 8.98 13.66
C GLU A 124 25.56 8.38 13.63
N LEU A 125 25.40 7.19 13.04
CA LEU A 125 24.12 6.47 13.06
C LEU A 125 23.72 6.09 14.49
N TYR A 126 24.67 5.55 15.27
CA TYR A 126 24.47 5.20 16.69
C TYR A 126 24.03 6.41 17.49
N ASP A 127 24.77 7.51 17.43
CA ASP A 127 24.51 8.74 18.17
C ASP A 127 23.15 9.34 17.81
N GLY A 128 22.83 9.34 16.50
CA GLY A 128 21.52 9.79 16.02
C GLY A 128 20.37 8.97 16.60
N PHE A 129 20.46 7.64 16.60
CA PHE A 129 19.45 6.78 17.20
C PHE A 129 19.40 6.89 18.73
N TYR A 130 20.55 6.98 19.39
CA TYR A 130 20.63 7.15 20.86
C TYR A 130 20.02 8.46 21.34
N SER A 131 20.12 9.54 20.55
CA SER A 131 19.58 10.86 20.92
C SER A 131 18.07 10.94 20.97
N LEU A 132 17.35 10.00 20.31
CA LEU A 132 15.89 10.01 20.24
C LEU A 132 15.26 9.58 21.57
N PRO A 133 14.09 10.13 21.92
CA PRO A 133 13.39 9.82 23.18
C PRO A 133 12.63 8.49 23.07
N TRP A 134 13.35 7.38 22.95
CA TRP A 134 12.76 6.04 22.79
C TRP A 134 11.87 5.63 23.96
N GLU A 135 12.12 6.17 25.14
CA GLU A 135 11.32 5.98 26.36
C GLU A 135 9.86 6.42 26.23
N ASP A 136 9.56 7.30 25.26
CA ASP A 136 8.19 7.75 24.95
C ASP A 136 7.45 6.75 24.04
N TRP A 137 8.21 5.93 23.31
CA TRP A 137 7.68 5.02 22.28
C TRP A 137 7.78 3.53 22.64
N LEU A 138 8.69 3.18 23.53
CA LEU A 138 9.03 1.80 23.83
C LEU A 138 9.08 1.58 25.34
N ARG A 139 8.77 0.34 25.72
CA ARG A 139 8.95 -0.17 27.08
C ARG A 139 10.19 -1.06 27.14
N VAL A 140 10.64 -1.39 28.36
CA VAL A 140 11.80 -2.26 28.57
C VAL A 140 11.61 -3.70 28.07
N ASP A 141 10.37 -4.11 27.88
CA ASP A 141 9.98 -5.44 27.37
C ASP A 141 9.56 -5.41 25.91
N SER A 142 9.55 -4.24 25.24
CA SER A 142 9.12 -4.10 23.84
C SER A 142 9.93 -5.01 22.91
N ARG A 143 9.23 -5.73 22.03
CA ARG A 143 9.84 -6.51 20.96
C ARG A 143 10.20 -5.64 19.79
N ILE A 144 11.48 -5.22 19.71
CA ILE A 144 11.98 -4.27 18.72
C ILE A 144 12.46 -5.01 17.46
N LEU A 145 11.82 -4.73 16.34
CA LEU A 145 12.22 -5.20 15.01
C LEU A 145 12.73 -4.03 14.18
N MET A 146 13.83 -4.22 13.46
CA MET A 146 14.41 -3.21 12.58
C MET A 146 14.06 -3.54 11.13
N ASP A 147 13.41 -2.62 10.42
CA ASP A 147 13.19 -2.68 8.97
C ASP A 147 13.93 -1.53 8.32
N GLY A 148 14.87 -1.82 7.42
CA GLY A 148 15.79 -0.82 6.90
C GLY A 148 15.91 -0.85 5.39
N LYS A 149 16.21 0.32 4.82
CA LYS A 149 16.55 0.51 3.39
C LYS A 149 17.72 1.47 3.27
N SER A 150 18.57 1.26 2.27
CA SER A 150 19.63 2.21 1.94
C SER A 150 19.76 2.35 0.43
N ALA A 151 19.90 3.58 -0.04
CA ALA A 151 20.12 3.90 -1.45
C ALA A 151 21.04 5.12 -1.60
N GLY A 152 22.07 5.00 -2.46
CA GLY A 152 22.99 6.10 -2.74
C GLY A 152 23.72 6.64 -1.52
N SER A 153 24.03 5.79 -0.53
CA SER A 153 24.58 6.15 0.78
C SER A 153 25.81 5.32 1.14
N ARG A 154 26.69 5.87 1.97
CA ARG A 154 27.87 5.16 2.48
C ARG A 154 27.47 4.00 3.40
N LEU A 155 26.43 4.16 4.18
CA LEU A 155 25.85 3.11 5.03
C LEU A 155 24.99 2.13 4.19
N ALA A 156 25.62 1.40 3.27
CA ALA A 156 24.93 0.46 2.38
C ALA A 156 24.59 -0.89 3.04
N ALA A 157 25.31 -1.28 4.11
CA ALA A 157 25.11 -2.55 4.81
C ALA A 157 23.90 -2.47 5.77
N VAL A 158 22.68 -2.57 5.22
CA VAL A 158 21.41 -2.38 5.94
C VAL A 158 21.30 -3.26 7.19
N LYS A 159 21.71 -4.54 7.13
CA LYS A 159 21.71 -5.45 8.29
C LYS A 159 22.60 -4.94 9.43
N ALA A 160 23.82 -4.47 9.11
CA ALA A 160 24.75 -3.93 10.09
C ALA A 160 24.20 -2.63 10.68
N ALA A 161 23.69 -1.72 9.83
CA ALA A 161 23.06 -0.48 10.26
C ALA A 161 21.87 -0.74 11.21
N GLY A 162 21.01 -1.70 10.90
CA GLY A 162 19.92 -2.11 11.79
C GLY A 162 20.39 -2.65 13.13
N GLY A 163 21.47 -3.42 13.15
CA GLY A 163 22.10 -3.90 14.40
C GLY A 163 22.64 -2.77 15.28
N VAL A 164 23.34 -1.80 14.66
CA VAL A 164 23.86 -0.61 15.36
C VAL A 164 22.71 0.25 15.90
N ALA A 165 21.70 0.50 15.08
CA ALA A 165 20.51 1.26 15.49
C ALA A 165 19.77 0.58 16.65
N LYS A 166 19.53 -0.74 16.58
CA LYS A 166 18.90 -1.49 17.68
C LYS A 166 19.72 -1.41 18.97
N LYS A 167 21.03 -1.53 18.86
CA LYS A 167 21.95 -1.38 20.02
C LYS A 167 21.83 0.01 20.67
N ALA A 168 21.75 1.07 19.87
CA ALA A 168 21.57 2.44 20.35
C ALA A 168 20.24 2.61 21.08
N ILE A 169 19.14 2.09 20.53
CA ILE A 169 17.81 2.10 21.15
C ILE A 169 17.83 1.38 22.49
N ILE A 170 18.35 0.16 22.54
CA ILE A 170 18.44 -0.64 23.78
C ILE A 170 19.29 0.08 24.83
N ARG A 171 20.39 0.69 24.43
CA ARG A 171 21.23 1.46 25.34
C ARG A 171 20.48 2.67 25.93
N ARG A 172 19.76 3.43 25.10
CA ARG A 172 18.94 4.56 25.53
C ARG A 172 17.88 4.12 26.53
N LEU A 173 17.15 3.05 26.24
CA LEU A 173 16.13 2.51 27.15
C LEU A 173 16.72 2.04 28.48
N ALA A 174 17.89 1.39 28.45
CA ALA A 174 18.60 0.99 29.66
C ALA A 174 18.95 2.19 30.52
N ASP A 175 19.53 3.24 29.93
CA ASP A 175 19.98 4.43 30.65
C ASP A 175 18.79 5.22 31.24
N LYS A 176 17.63 5.23 30.57
CA LYS A 176 16.45 6.02 30.98
C LYS A 176 15.46 5.26 31.86
N LEU A 177 15.17 3.99 31.54
CA LEU A 177 14.09 3.25 32.16
C LEU A 177 14.58 2.12 33.11
N ALA A 178 15.80 1.60 32.91
CA ALA A 178 16.31 0.47 33.64
C ALA A 178 17.84 0.54 33.86
N PRO A 179 18.36 1.52 34.61
CA PRO A 179 19.80 1.72 34.80
C PRO A 179 20.48 0.43 35.28
N GLY A 180 21.58 0.05 34.62
CA GLY A 180 22.33 -1.16 34.93
C GLY A 180 21.84 -2.45 34.27
N ARG A 181 20.67 -2.47 33.63
CA ARG A 181 20.17 -3.63 32.89
C ARG A 181 20.88 -3.74 31.52
N LYS A 182 21.40 -4.92 31.20
CA LYS A 182 22.17 -5.14 29.94
C LYS A 182 21.35 -5.81 28.84
N THR A 183 20.26 -6.51 29.20
CA THR A 183 19.44 -7.28 28.29
C THR A 183 17.96 -7.04 28.56
N PHE A 184 17.14 -7.12 27.52
CA PHE A 184 15.70 -7.03 27.56
C PHE A 184 15.10 -8.34 27.06
N ASP A 185 13.96 -8.78 27.59
CA ASP A 185 13.35 -10.08 27.26
C ASP A 185 12.48 -10.04 25.99
N GLU A 186 12.22 -8.86 25.43
CA GLU A 186 11.42 -8.66 24.21
C GLU A 186 10.06 -9.41 24.21
N SER A 187 9.44 -9.59 25.38
CA SER A 187 8.17 -10.30 25.58
C SER A 187 6.93 -9.43 25.37
N GLY A 188 7.11 -8.10 25.34
CA GLY A 188 6.05 -7.13 25.23
C GLY A 188 5.57 -6.87 23.80
N ALA A 189 4.90 -5.73 23.62
CA ALA A 189 4.33 -5.33 22.35
C ALA A 189 5.38 -5.24 21.24
N ARG A 190 5.04 -5.77 20.06
CA ARG A 190 5.86 -5.65 18.87
C ARG A 190 5.90 -4.20 18.40
N THR A 191 7.08 -3.71 18.11
CA THR A 191 7.28 -2.40 17.49
C THR A 191 8.33 -2.51 16.39
N ILE A 192 7.95 -2.14 15.18
CA ILE A 192 8.86 -2.10 14.04
C ILE A 192 9.39 -0.67 13.91
N VAL A 193 10.70 -0.54 14.00
CA VAL A 193 11.42 0.71 13.70
C VAL A 193 11.86 0.66 12.25
N ASP A 194 11.19 1.43 11.40
CA ASP A 194 11.56 1.63 9.99
C ASP A 194 12.65 2.70 9.90
N PHE A 195 13.72 2.43 9.18
CA PHE A 195 14.69 3.45 8.85
C PHE A 195 15.10 3.41 7.38
N SER A 196 15.32 4.57 6.81
CA SER A 196 15.85 4.67 5.46
C SER A 196 17.06 5.59 5.44
N VAL A 197 18.12 5.15 4.78
CA VAL A 197 19.30 5.98 4.52
C VAL A 197 19.31 6.33 3.04
N LEU A 198 19.01 7.58 2.71
CA LEU A 198 18.96 8.06 1.34
C LEU A 198 19.94 9.22 1.19
N ARG A 199 20.99 9.04 0.35
CA ARG A 199 22.04 10.05 0.12
C ARG A 199 22.63 10.57 1.44
N ASP A 200 23.03 9.62 2.30
CA ASP A 200 23.60 9.85 3.63
C ASP A 200 22.68 10.58 4.63
N VAL A 201 21.39 10.65 4.37
CA VAL A 201 20.39 11.17 5.31
C VAL A 201 19.53 10.02 5.82
N VAL A 202 19.53 9.85 7.13
CA VAL A 202 18.73 8.86 7.85
C VAL A 202 17.36 9.45 8.16
N THR A 203 16.30 8.74 7.82
CA THR A 203 14.94 9.00 8.31
C THR A 203 14.55 7.84 9.21
N VAL A 204 14.12 8.13 10.42
CA VAL A 204 13.69 7.14 11.43
C VAL A 204 12.19 7.28 11.67
N SER A 205 11.49 6.16 11.61
CA SER A 205 10.04 6.12 11.83
C SER A 205 9.64 4.90 12.67
N VAL A 206 8.49 4.96 13.30
CA VAL A 206 7.85 3.81 13.95
C VAL A 206 6.67 3.37 13.10
N ASP A 207 6.59 2.08 12.78
CA ASP A 207 5.52 1.49 11.98
C ASP A 207 4.30 1.19 12.86
N THR A 208 3.20 1.86 12.57
CA THR A 208 1.94 1.68 13.29
C THR A 208 1.13 0.51 12.75
N SER A 209 1.36 0.11 11.50
CA SER A 209 0.58 -0.91 10.80
C SER A 209 0.93 -2.35 11.22
N GLY A 210 2.22 -2.58 11.53
CA GLY A 210 2.76 -3.90 11.79
C GLY A 210 2.96 -4.70 10.51
N GLU A 211 2.03 -5.58 10.14
CA GLU A 211 2.04 -6.16 8.80
C GLU A 211 1.61 -5.12 7.76
N GLY A 212 2.16 -5.21 6.53
CA GLY A 212 1.80 -4.30 5.45
C GLY A 212 0.30 -4.24 5.20
N LEU A 213 -0.22 -3.09 4.79
CA LEU A 213 -1.65 -2.87 4.59
C LEU A 213 -2.27 -3.79 3.53
N HIS A 214 -1.47 -4.33 2.60
CA HIS A 214 -1.93 -5.36 1.66
C HIS A 214 -2.46 -6.62 2.38
N LYS A 215 -2.03 -6.93 3.60
CA LYS A 215 -2.55 -8.04 4.41
C LYS A 215 -3.91 -7.67 5.01
N ARG A 216 -4.99 -7.76 4.19
CA ARG A 216 -6.36 -7.39 4.61
C ARG A 216 -6.99 -8.34 5.64
N GLY A 217 -6.45 -9.56 5.77
CA GLY A 217 -6.95 -10.59 6.70
C GLY A 217 -7.94 -11.58 6.06
N TYR A 218 -8.34 -11.43 4.81
CA TYR A 218 -9.25 -12.38 4.17
C TYR A 218 -8.56 -13.58 3.53
N ARG A 219 -7.27 -13.51 3.22
CA ARG A 219 -6.51 -14.65 2.69
C ARG A 219 -6.08 -15.59 3.79
N ASP A 220 -6.46 -16.85 3.67
CA ASP A 220 -6.04 -17.95 4.56
C ASP A 220 -5.36 -19.08 3.79
N LEU A 221 -5.49 -19.11 2.47
CA LEU A 221 -4.85 -20.10 1.61
C LEU A 221 -3.78 -19.43 0.75
N ALA A 222 -2.61 -20.08 0.68
CA ALA A 222 -1.59 -19.72 -0.29
C ALA A 222 -2.07 -20.13 -1.68
N TYR A 223 -1.98 -19.23 -2.64
CA TYR A 223 -2.19 -19.50 -4.05
C TYR A 223 -1.01 -18.95 -4.85
N THR A 224 -0.77 -19.52 -6.03
CA THR A 224 0.41 -19.19 -6.83
C THR A 224 0.41 -17.71 -7.22
N ALA A 225 1.48 -16.98 -6.82
CA ALA A 225 1.78 -15.59 -7.20
C ALA A 225 0.59 -14.61 -7.16
N PRO A 226 -0.11 -14.45 -6.02
CA PRO A 226 -1.24 -13.54 -5.97
C PRO A 226 -0.80 -12.08 -6.12
N LEU A 227 -1.64 -11.27 -6.79
CA LEU A 227 -1.48 -9.82 -6.81
C LEU A 227 -1.59 -9.26 -5.38
N LYS A 228 -0.75 -8.28 -5.02
CA LYS A 228 -0.92 -7.56 -3.75
C LYS A 228 -2.22 -6.77 -3.75
N GLU A 229 -2.94 -6.80 -2.64
CA GLU A 229 -4.22 -6.13 -2.49
C GLU A 229 -4.10 -4.60 -2.67
N THR A 230 -3.02 -3.99 -2.18
CA THR A 230 -2.76 -2.55 -2.38
C THR A 230 -2.55 -2.20 -3.85
N LEU A 231 -1.91 -3.09 -4.61
CA LEU A 231 -1.73 -2.91 -6.05
C LEU A 231 -3.06 -3.14 -6.80
N ALA A 232 -3.85 -4.14 -6.40
CA ALA A 232 -5.18 -4.37 -6.96
C ALA A 232 -6.08 -3.14 -6.79
N ALA A 233 -6.14 -2.58 -5.58
CA ALA A 233 -6.88 -1.34 -5.31
C ALA A 233 -6.38 -0.15 -6.14
N THR A 234 -5.06 -0.04 -6.35
CA THR A 234 -4.47 0.98 -7.23
C THR A 234 -4.94 0.81 -8.69
N LEU A 235 -4.96 -0.42 -9.20
CA LEU A 235 -5.40 -0.71 -10.57
C LEU A 235 -6.90 -0.42 -10.76
N ILE A 236 -7.72 -0.73 -9.77
CA ILE A 236 -9.15 -0.45 -9.78
C ILE A 236 -9.40 1.06 -9.83
N ASP A 237 -8.77 1.85 -8.97
CA ASP A 237 -8.87 3.31 -8.96
C ASP A 237 -8.45 3.92 -10.32
N LEU A 238 -7.38 3.37 -10.95
CA LEU A 238 -6.90 3.82 -12.27
C LEU A 238 -7.80 3.37 -13.44
N SER A 239 -8.66 2.37 -13.24
CA SER A 239 -9.50 1.80 -14.32
C SER A 239 -10.71 2.67 -14.68
N LEU A 240 -10.96 3.75 -13.97
CA LEU A 240 -12.14 4.59 -14.13
C LEU A 240 -13.46 3.86 -13.83
N TRP A 241 -13.40 2.75 -13.07
CA TRP A 241 -14.58 2.12 -12.50
C TRP A 241 -14.91 2.82 -11.17
N HIS A 242 -15.97 3.59 -11.17
CA HIS A 242 -16.38 4.40 -10.02
C HIS A 242 -17.84 4.09 -9.70
N PRO A 243 -18.12 3.11 -8.85
CA PRO A 243 -19.49 2.67 -8.56
C PRO A 243 -20.34 3.71 -7.81
N ASP A 244 -19.72 4.74 -7.24
CA ASP A 244 -20.46 5.87 -6.65
C ASP A 244 -21.03 6.81 -7.72
N ALA A 245 -20.35 6.95 -8.86
CA ALA A 245 -20.80 7.77 -9.96
C ALA A 245 -21.74 7.00 -10.89
N ASP A 246 -21.53 5.69 -11.06
CA ASP A 246 -22.34 4.81 -11.90
C ASP A 246 -22.45 3.42 -11.25
N PRO A 247 -23.47 3.19 -10.41
CA PRO A 247 -23.66 1.92 -9.70
C PRO A 247 -23.95 0.73 -10.62
N GLU A 248 -24.51 0.98 -11.80
CA GLU A 248 -24.84 -0.07 -12.79
C GLU A 248 -23.63 -0.48 -13.65
N LYS A 249 -22.55 0.27 -13.60
CA LYS A 249 -21.35 -0.01 -14.40
C LYS A 249 -20.70 -1.33 -13.99
N PRO A 250 -20.65 -2.35 -14.90
CA PRO A 250 -20.08 -3.64 -14.57
C PRO A 250 -18.56 -3.59 -14.46
N PHE A 251 -18.03 -4.44 -13.57
CA PHE A 251 -16.62 -4.74 -13.42
C PHE A 251 -16.36 -6.20 -13.76
N ALA A 252 -15.31 -6.49 -14.52
CA ALA A 252 -14.98 -7.86 -14.88
C ALA A 252 -13.48 -8.15 -14.70
N ASP A 253 -13.19 -9.35 -14.16
CA ASP A 253 -11.86 -9.95 -14.13
C ASP A 253 -11.91 -11.37 -14.70
N PRO A 254 -11.58 -11.54 -15.99
CA PRO A 254 -11.61 -12.86 -16.65
C PRO A 254 -10.38 -13.75 -16.36
N PHE A 255 -9.46 -13.29 -15.51
CA PHE A 255 -8.28 -14.03 -15.04
C PHE A 255 -8.16 -13.93 -13.52
N CYS A 256 -9.26 -14.17 -12.78
CA CYS A 256 -9.38 -13.76 -11.40
C CYS A 256 -8.45 -14.49 -10.41
N GLY A 257 -7.91 -15.65 -10.78
CA GLY A 257 -7.05 -16.43 -9.92
C GLY A 257 -7.68 -16.63 -8.52
N SER A 258 -6.99 -16.19 -7.47
CA SER A 258 -7.49 -16.24 -6.09
C SER A 258 -8.46 -15.11 -5.72
N GLY A 259 -8.93 -14.30 -6.69
CA GLY A 259 -10.00 -13.33 -6.53
C GLY A 259 -9.59 -11.95 -6.02
N THR A 260 -8.31 -11.56 -6.06
CA THR A 260 -7.86 -10.30 -5.46
C THR A 260 -8.57 -9.08 -6.05
N LEU A 261 -8.57 -8.92 -7.38
CA LEU A 261 -9.18 -7.77 -8.05
C LEU A 261 -10.69 -7.69 -7.78
N PRO A 262 -11.49 -8.74 -8.01
CA PRO A 262 -12.94 -8.65 -7.77
C PRO A 262 -13.29 -8.46 -6.30
N ILE A 263 -12.49 -8.97 -5.34
CA ILE A 263 -12.71 -8.75 -3.91
C ILE A 263 -12.42 -7.29 -3.54
N GLU A 264 -11.28 -6.72 -3.96
CA GLU A 264 -10.96 -5.31 -3.70
C GLU A 264 -11.98 -4.37 -4.38
N ALA A 265 -12.45 -4.69 -5.60
CA ALA A 265 -13.53 -3.95 -6.25
C ALA A 265 -14.85 -4.00 -5.45
N ALA A 266 -15.25 -5.17 -4.97
CA ALA A 266 -16.44 -5.31 -4.15
C ALA A 266 -16.32 -4.56 -2.81
N MET A 267 -15.15 -4.64 -2.15
CA MET A 267 -14.90 -3.89 -0.92
C MET A 267 -14.92 -2.38 -1.16
N GLU A 268 -14.41 -1.90 -2.30
CA GLU A 268 -14.46 -0.49 -2.67
C GLU A 268 -15.88 -0.04 -2.95
N GLY A 269 -16.61 -0.77 -3.78
CA GLY A 269 -17.99 -0.45 -4.14
C GLY A 269 -18.97 -0.47 -2.96
N LEU A 270 -18.68 -1.25 -1.92
CA LEU A 270 -19.47 -1.27 -0.68
C LEU A 270 -18.98 -0.28 0.36
N HIS A 271 -17.95 0.50 0.11
CA HIS A 271 -17.24 1.31 1.11
C HIS A 271 -16.75 0.49 2.33
N ASN A 272 -16.52 -0.82 2.14
CA ASN A 272 -16.00 -1.70 3.18
C ASN A 272 -14.51 -1.40 3.41
N PRO A 273 -14.10 -0.91 4.60
CA PRO A 273 -12.72 -0.52 4.86
C PRO A 273 -11.76 -1.72 4.76
N PRO A 274 -10.62 -1.58 4.06
CA PRO A 274 -9.69 -2.69 3.87
C PRO A 274 -9.02 -3.17 5.16
N GLY A 275 -8.92 -2.31 6.18
CA GLY A 275 -8.32 -2.62 7.47
C GLY A 275 -9.26 -3.23 8.52
N LEU A 276 -10.56 -3.35 8.21
CA LEU A 276 -11.59 -3.68 9.19
C LEU A 276 -11.40 -5.06 9.86
N ARG A 277 -10.89 -6.04 9.10
CA ARG A 277 -10.77 -7.45 9.52
C ARG A 277 -9.38 -7.81 10.03
N ARG A 278 -8.55 -6.83 10.36
CA ARG A 278 -7.20 -7.04 10.88
C ARG A 278 -6.92 -6.20 12.12
N ARG A 279 -5.82 -6.52 12.80
CA ARG A 279 -5.27 -5.70 13.88
C ARG A 279 -3.99 -5.00 13.41
N PHE A 280 -3.67 -3.90 14.08
CA PHE A 280 -2.49 -3.10 13.82
C PHE A 280 -1.59 -3.09 15.06
N ASP A 281 -0.28 -2.94 14.89
CA ASP A 281 0.66 -3.01 16.02
C ASP A 281 0.42 -1.89 17.04
N PHE A 282 0.08 -0.68 16.58
CA PHE A 282 -0.17 0.47 17.46
C PHE A 282 -1.33 0.24 18.45
N GLU A 283 -2.27 -0.64 18.15
CA GLU A 283 -3.37 -0.98 19.06
C GLU A 283 -2.88 -1.62 20.37
N ASN A 284 -1.66 -2.16 20.39
CA ASN A 284 -1.05 -2.80 21.56
C ASN A 284 -0.14 -1.84 22.36
N TRP A 285 0.02 -0.59 21.94
CA TRP A 285 0.89 0.35 22.62
C TRP A 285 0.14 1.11 23.71
N ALA A 286 0.62 1.01 24.96
CA ALA A 286 -0.07 1.51 26.15
C ALA A 286 -0.27 3.03 26.16
N PHE A 287 0.50 3.79 25.38
CA PHE A 287 0.42 5.25 25.30
C PHE A 287 -0.54 5.76 24.22
N VAL A 288 -1.10 4.85 23.41
CA VAL A 288 -2.11 5.21 22.39
C VAL A 288 -3.49 5.27 23.06
N PRO A 289 -4.32 6.29 22.77
CA PRO A 289 -5.66 6.36 23.30
C PRO A 289 -6.50 5.12 22.94
N ALA A 290 -7.04 4.44 23.94
CA ALA A 290 -7.72 3.15 23.76
C ALA A 290 -8.95 3.23 22.83
N ASP A 291 -9.58 4.40 22.72
CA ASP A 291 -10.77 4.65 21.92
C ASP A 291 -10.46 5.04 20.46
N ALA A 292 -9.21 5.37 20.13
CA ALA A 292 -8.85 5.85 18.79
C ALA A 292 -9.24 4.85 17.69
N MET A 293 -8.89 3.57 17.87
CA MET A 293 -9.22 2.52 16.89
C MET A 293 -10.68 2.04 17.01
N ALA A 294 -11.23 1.99 18.22
CA ALA A 294 -12.60 1.54 18.45
C ALA A 294 -13.61 2.43 17.70
N ARG A 295 -13.53 3.74 17.88
CA ARG A 295 -14.38 4.71 17.18
C ARG A 295 -14.19 4.67 15.66
N THR A 296 -12.94 4.50 15.21
CA THR A 296 -12.64 4.42 13.78
C THR A 296 -13.23 3.16 13.15
N ARG A 297 -13.25 2.02 13.87
CA ARG A 297 -13.91 0.79 13.42
C ARG A 297 -15.43 0.95 13.34
N GLU A 298 -16.05 1.58 14.34
CA GLU A 298 -17.46 1.92 14.34
C GLU A 298 -17.82 2.78 13.13
N GLU A 299 -17.09 3.87 12.90
CA GLU A 299 -17.23 4.70 11.68
C GLU A 299 -17.12 3.87 10.39
N GLY A 300 -16.16 2.96 10.34
CA GLY A 300 -15.95 2.08 9.20
C GLY A 300 -17.08 1.09 8.97
N GLU A 301 -17.63 0.50 10.03
CA GLU A 301 -18.77 -0.43 9.95
C GLU A 301 -20.06 0.29 9.53
N ASP A 302 -20.31 1.48 10.07
CA ASP A 302 -21.51 2.29 9.78
C ASP A 302 -21.48 2.80 8.33
N GLY A 303 -20.29 3.06 7.79
CA GLY A 303 -20.11 3.51 6.41
C GLY A 303 -20.34 2.44 5.34
N ILE A 304 -20.49 1.15 5.71
CA ILE A 304 -20.65 0.07 4.73
C ILE A 304 -22.03 0.12 4.07
N LEU A 305 -22.07 0.23 2.76
CA LEU A 305 -23.28 0.24 1.93
C LEU A 305 -23.80 -1.18 1.72
N ARG A 306 -24.36 -1.81 2.77
CA ARG A 306 -24.74 -3.23 2.79
C ARG A 306 -25.79 -3.60 1.75
N ASP A 307 -26.67 -2.68 1.39
CA ASP A 307 -27.77 -2.92 0.46
C ASP A 307 -27.42 -2.58 -1.00
N ARG A 308 -26.22 -2.01 -1.24
CA ARG A 308 -25.78 -1.65 -2.59
C ARG A 308 -25.62 -2.90 -3.46
N ARG A 309 -26.23 -2.88 -4.63
CA ARG A 309 -25.98 -3.87 -5.67
C ARG A 309 -24.72 -3.52 -6.43
N LEU A 310 -23.94 -4.53 -6.79
CA LEU A 310 -22.73 -4.39 -7.59
C LEU A 310 -22.75 -5.43 -8.71
N HIS A 311 -22.33 -5.02 -9.89
CA HIS A 311 -22.23 -5.88 -11.07
C HIS A 311 -20.77 -6.31 -11.28
N ILE A 312 -20.29 -7.24 -10.44
CA ILE A 312 -18.91 -7.73 -10.47
C ILE A 312 -18.90 -9.18 -10.94
N PHE A 313 -18.14 -9.42 -12.03
CA PHE A 313 -17.99 -10.71 -12.67
C PHE A 313 -16.53 -11.15 -12.61
N ALA A 314 -16.30 -12.38 -12.16
CA ALA A 314 -14.96 -12.95 -12.04
C ALA A 314 -14.95 -14.35 -12.61
N SER A 315 -13.97 -14.65 -13.45
CA SER A 315 -13.81 -15.99 -13.99
C SER A 315 -12.34 -16.40 -14.05
N ASP A 316 -12.12 -17.69 -14.03
CA ASP A 316 -10.83 -18.31 -14.27
C ASP A 316 -11.06 -19.67 -14.93
N ILE A 317 -10.10 -20.15 -15.69
CA ILE A 317 -10.17 -21.48 -16.31
C ILE A 317 -10.00 -22.60 -15.26
N SER A 318 -9.32 -22.32 -14.14
CA SER A 318 -9.09 -23.28 -13.05
C SER A 318 -10.26 -23.30 -12.05
N PRO A 319 -10.94 -24.45 -11.89
CA PRO A 319 -11.96 -24.61 -10.84
C PRO A 319 -11.41 -24.39 -9.43
N GLU A 320 -10.14 -24.77 -9.19
CA GLU A 320 -9.46 -24.59 -7.90
C GLU A 320 -9.28 -23.10 -7.59
N ALA A 321 -8.84 -22.32 -8.59
CA ALA A 321 -8.69 -20.87 -8.45
C ALA A 321 -10.02 -20.22 -8.06
N VAL A 322 -11.09 -20.55 -8.77
CA VAL A 322 -12.45 -20.05 -8.51
C VAL A 322 -12.94 -20.46 -7.11
N SER A 323 -12.65 -21.69 -6.69
CA SER A 323 -13.00 -22.18 -5.35
C SER A 323 -12.29 -21.35 -4.25
N VAL A 324 -10.98 -21.11 -4.41
CA VAL A 324 -10.19 -20.25 -3.52
C VAL A 324 -10.73 -18.82 -3.51
N ALA A 325 -11.03 -18.26 -4.69
CA ALA A 325 -11.58 -16.91 -4.82
C ALA A 325 -12.91 -16.74 -4.07
N ARG A 326 -13.84 -17.70 -4.22
CA ARG A 326 -15.12 -17.72 -3.47
C ARG A 326 -14.90 -17.75 -1.95
N ARG A 327 -13.95 -18.57 -1.49
CA ARG A 327 -13.61 -18.66 -0.06
C ARG A 327 -13.04 -17.33 0.45
N HIS A 328 -12.12 -16.73 -0.26
CA HIS A 328 -11.56 -15.43 0.10
C HIS A 328 -12.61 -14.32 0.10
N ALA A 329 -13.49 -14.27 -0.91
CA ALA A 329 -14.60 -13.31 -1.00
C ALA A 329 -15.59 -13.47 0.17
N LYS A 330 -15.92 -14.70 0.56
CA LYS A 330 -16.74 -14.98 1.75
C LYS A 330 -16.06 -14.45 3.02
N ARG A 331 -14.76 -14.69 3.19
CA ARG A 331 -13.99 -14.17 4.33
C ARG A 331 -13.88 -12.66 4.35
N ALA A 332 -13.79 -12.03 3.18
CA ALA A 332 -13.84 -10.56 3.04
C ALA A 332 -15.23 -9.98 3.33
N GLY A 333 -16.29 -10.81 3.38
CA GLY A 333 -17.67 -10.39 3.59
C GLY A 333 -18.33 -9.80 2.35
N VAL A 334 -17.83 -10.18 1.15
CA VAL A 334 -18.31 -9.67 -0.16
C VAL A 334 -18.68 -10.78 -1.13
N GLY A 335 -18.79 -12.02 -0.65
CA GLY A 335 -18.97 -13.20 -1.50
C GLY A 335 -20.28 -13.21 -2.30
N ASP A 336 -21.33 -12.58 -1.80
CA ASP A 336 -22.64 -12.43 -2.42
C ASP A 336 -22.71 -11.25 -3.43
N ARG A 337 -21.63 -10.46 -3.52
CA ARG A 337 -21.54 -9.30 -4.41
C ARG A 337 -20.77 -9.60 -5.71
N ILE A 338 -20.22 -10.81 -5.82
CA ILE A 338 -19.37 -11.21 -6.93
C ILE A 338 -19.92 -12.47 -7.60
N SER A 339 -20.18 -12.39 -8.90
CA SER A 339 -20.56 -13.54 -9.71
C SER A 339 -19.32 -14.28 -10.20
N PHE A 340 -19.02 -15.44 -9.62
CA PHE A 340 -17.88 -16.27 -10.00
C PHE A 340 -18.29 -17.38 -10.98
N SER A 341 -17.48 -17.63 -12.03
CA SER A 341 -17.66 -18.73 -12.96
C SER A 341 -16.33 -19.40 -13.31
N VAL A 342 -16.37 -20.68 -13.61
CA VAL A 342 -15.25 -21.36 -14.29
C VAL A 342 -15.47 -21.21 -15.78
N SER A 343 -14.58 -20.51 -16.47
CA SER A 343 -14.72 -20.21 -17.90
C SER A 343 -13.38 -19.91 -18.53
N ASP A 344 -13.21 -20.35 -19.77
CA ASP A 344 -12.08 -19.93 -20.59
C ASP A 344 -12.30 -18.47 -21.03
N VAL A 345 -11.23 -17.67 -21.02
CA VAL A 345 -11.30 -16.27 -21.47
C VAL A 345 -11.69 -16.12 -22.94
N ARG A 346 -11.50 -17.16 -23.74
CA ARG A 346 -11.94 -17.20 -25.15
C ARG A 346 -13.47 -17.14 -25.28
N ASP A 347 -14.18 -17.60 -24.26
CA ASP A 347 -15.65 -17.59 -24.17
C ASP A 347 -16.15 -16.36 -23.40
N PHE A 348 -15.27 -15.38 -23.11
CA PHE A 348 -15.65 -14.19 -22.39
C PHE A 348 -16.66 -13.36 -23.18
N SER A 349 -17.78 -13.06 -22.55
CA SER A 349 -18.83 -12.22 -23.12
C SER A 349 -19.18 -11.07 -22.16
N ALA A 350 -19.51 -9.90 -22.71
CA ALA A 350 -19.96 -8.77 -21.90
C ALA A 350 -21.30 -9.08 -21.22
N ARG A 351 -21.43 -8.58 -20.01
CA ARG A 351 -22.71 -8.51 -19.29
C ARG A 351 -23.01 -7.06 -19.00
N GLY A 352 -23.69 -6.38 -19.91
CA GLY A 352 -24.01 -4.96 -19.84
C GLY A 352 -23.19 -4.09 -20.81
N GLU A 353 -23.60 -2.85 -20.94
CA GLU A 353 -22.92 -1.84 -21.76
C GLU A 353 -21.88 -1.05 -20.93
N TYR A 354 -20.73 -0.72 -21.52
CA TYR A 354 -19.73 0.19 -20.95
C TYR A 354 -19.15 -0.18 -19.57
N GLY A 355 -18.70 -1.43 -19.39
CA GLY A 355 -18.04 -1.89 -18.17
C GLY A 355 -16.55 -1.53 -18.09
N ALA A 356 -15.92 -1.98 -17.02
CA ALA A 356 -14.47 -1.98 -16.85
C ALA A 356 -13.94 -3.41 -16.77
N ILE A 357 -12.89 -3.73 -17.52
CA ILE A 357 -12.15 -4.98 -17.40
C ILE A 357 -10.79 -4.67 -16.77
N VAL A 358 -10.54 -5.22 -15.60
CA VAL A 358 -9.26 -5.13 -14.89
C VAL A 358 -8.81 -6.54 -14.55
N CYS A 359 -7.67 -6.96 -15.06
CA CYS A 359 -7.20 -8.33 -14.89
C CYS A 359 -5.68 -8.38 -14.77
N ASN A 360 -5.19 -9.48 -14.19
CA ASN A 360 -3.78 -9.83 -14.10
C ASN A 360 -3.53 -11.14 -14.83
N PRO A 361 -3.45 -11.11 -16.18
CA PRO A 361 -3.29 -12.32 -17.00
C PRO A 361 -1.88 -12.91 -16.86
N PRO A 362 -1.67 -14.18 -17.24
CA PRO A 362 -0.35 -14.78 -17.29
C PRO A 362 0.55 -14.06 -18.31
N TYR A 363 1.80 -13.80 -17.95
CA TYR A 363 2.78 -13.09 -18.79
C TYR A 363 4.05 -13.90 -19.11
N GLY A 364 4.00 -15.22 -18.93
CA GLY A 364 5.02 -16.12 -19.47
C GLY A 364 6.24 -16.41 -18.60
N GLU A 365 6.33 -15.84 -17.38
CA GLU A 365 7.51 -16.08 -16.52
C GLU A 365 7.34 -17.26 -15.54
N ARG A 366 6.11 -17.68 -15.20
CA ARG A 366 5.85 -18.65 -14.12
C ARG A 366 4.85 -19.76 -14.42
N LEU A 367 3.87 -19.54 -15.29
CA LEU A 367 2.75 -20.47 -15.50
C LEU A 367 2.55 -20.91 -16.96
N PHE A 368 3.03 -20.14 -17.94
CA PHE A 368 2.88 -20.45 -19.38
C PHE A 368 4.12 -20.02 -20.14
N GLY A 369 4.46 -20.73 -21.22
CA GLY A 369 5.52 -20.32 -22.13
C GLY A 369 5.11 -19.09 -22.98
N ALA A 370 6.09 -18.38 -23.53
CA ALA A 370 5.85 -17.17 -24.33
C ALA A 370 4.93 -17.42 -25.55
N VAL A 371 4.94 -18.63 -26.10
CA VAL A 371 4.08 -19.02 -27.23
C VAL A 371 2.63 -19.14 -26.79
N GLU A 372 2.38 -19.80 -25.66
CA GLU A 372 1.04 -19.99 -25.10
C GLU A 372 0.39 -18.67 -24.69
N VAL A 373 1.18 -17.76 -24.10
CA VAL A 373 0.72 -16.41 -23.76
C VAL A 373 0.33 -15.62 -24.99
N ARG A 374 1.12 -15.68 -26.08
CA ARG A 374 0.76 -15.01 -27.35
C ARG A 374 -0.53 -15.57 -27.94
N ALA A 375 -0.70 -16.90 -27.91
CA ALA A 375 -1.92 -17.54 -28.38
C ALA A 375 -3.15 -17.13 -27.56
N LEU A 376 -3.00 -17.01 -26.23
CA LEU A 376 -4.04 -16.52 -25.33
C LEU A 376 -4.45 -15.08 -25.67
N TRP A 377 -3.49 -14.18 -25.85
CA TRP A 377 -3.77 -12.79 -26.24
C TRP A 377 -4.39 -12.66 -27.62
N ALA A 378 -3.94 -13.48 -28.58
CA ALA A 378 -4.53 -13.51 -29.92
C ALA A 378 -6.00 -13.97 -29.90
N ALA A 379 -6.37 -14.85 -28.97
CA ALA A 379 -7.73 -15.30 -28.78
C ALA A 379 -8.61 -14.31 -27.99
N PHE A 380 -8.08 -13.72 -26.93
CA PHE A 380 -8.80 -12.74 -26.11
C PHE A 380 -9.08 -11.42 -26.84
N GLY A 381 -8.16 -10.98 -27.72
CA GLY A 381 -8.31 -9.74 -28.46
C GLY A 381 -9.59 -9.61 -29.29
N PRO A 382 -9.98 -10.63 -30.07
CA PRO A 382 -11.29 -10.65 -30.77
C PRO A 382 -12.48 -10.65 -29.83
N ALA A 383 -12.48 -11.47 -28.76
CA ALA A 383 -13.54 -11.50 -27.76
C ALA A 383 -13.73 -10.12 -27.10
N TYR A 384 -12.62 -9.46 -26.74
CA TYR A 384 -12.65 -8.10 -26.21
C TYR A 384 -13.21 -7.07 -27.21
N ARG A 385 -12.82 -7.14 -28.50
CA ARG A 385 -13.31 -6.18 -29.52
C ARG A 385 -14.77 -6.38 -29.88
N ALA A 386 -15.32 -7.56 -29.63
CA ALA A 386 -16.72 -7.87 -29.86
C ALA A 386 -17.64 -7.37 -28.73
N LEU A 387 -17.08 -6.82 -27.67
CA LEU A 387 -17.86 -6.21 -26.59
C LEU A 387 -18.55 -4.93 -27.08
N PRO A 388 -19.80 -4.68 -26.68
CA PRO A 388 -20.57 -3.51 -27.08
C PRO A 388 -19.96 -2.18 -26.61
#